data_89e8e928484ffced949c0232dbee7d09
#
_entry.id   89e8e928484ffced949c0232dbee7d09
#
_cell.length_a   1.000
_cell.length_b   1.000
_cell.length_c   1.000
_cell.angle_alpha   90.00
_cell.angle_beta   90.00
_cell.angle_gamma   90.00
#
_symmetry.space_group_name_H-M   'P 1'
#
loop_
_entity.id
_entity.type
_entity.pdbx_description
1 polymer ?
#
loop_
_entity_poly.entity_id
_entity_poly.type
_entity_poly.pdbx_seq_one_letter_code
_entity_poly.pdbx_strand_id
1 'polypeptide(L)'
;RVYKLPKTPVNISYGYMDHNHRIWLCSRYSIALYDTQTGETHQMPNELKSSITSIEQVDNDHFFMATNKGVRYVKLENEALQIVPLEPLDKIQAQISALHFHQESQRLFIGTFEKGVFAYDIRQQRIIHSNTDLSDVNIARIKPLNQTELLIATEGMGIHKINMNSCISEPYIVSSYKSHNEMNSNNINDIYIDEEK
;
A
#
# COMPACT_ATOMS: atom_id res chain seq x y z
N ARG A 1 -20.07 12.69 3.15
CA ARG A 1 -21.12 11.83 3.75
C ARG A 1 -20.59 11.24 5.04
N VAL A 2 -21.35 11.32 6.15
CA VAL A 2 -20.96 10.72 7.43
C VAL A 2 -21.69 9.39 7.58
N TYR A 3 -20.94 8.30 7.72
CA TYR A 3 -21.51 6.99 7.97
C TYR A 3 -21.48 6.67 9.47
N LYS A 4 -22.61 6.27 10.04
CA LYS A 4 -22.64 5.71 11.39
C LYS A 4 -22.45 4.20 11.29
N LEU A 5 -21.30 3.72 11.70
CA LEU A 5 -20.99 2.29 11.70
C LEU A 5 -21.53 1.66 13.01
N PRO A 6 -22.39 0.65 12.92
CA PRO A 6 -23.07 0.12 14.11
C PRO A 6 -22.15 -0.67 15.06
N LYS A 7 -21.08 -1.26 14.53
CA LYS A 7 -20.04 -1.94 15.33
C LYS A 7 -18.72 -1.80 14.61
N THR A 8 -17.78 -1.09 15.20
CA THR A 8 -16.42 -0.95 14.68
C THR A 8 -15.42 -1.69 15.55
N PRO A 9 -14.33 -2.20 14.97
CA PRO A 9 -13.20 -2.69 15.75
C PRO A 9 -12.69 -1.60 16.69
N VAL A 10 -12.21 -2.00 17.85
CA VAL A 10 -11.49 -1.09 18.74
C VAL A 10 -10.08 -0.89 18.20
N ASN A 11 -9.57 0.34 18.24
CA ASN A 11 -8.21 0.68 17.75
C ASN A 11 -8.01 0.36 16.26
N ILE A 12 -8.78 1.01 15.40
CA ILE A 12 -8.60 0.92 13.94
C ILE A 12 -7.22 1.47 13.58
N SER A 13 -6.41 0.66 12.92
CA SER A 13 -5.07 1.03 12.44
C SER A 13 -5.06 1.48 10.98
N TYR A 14 -6.01 1.00 10.18
CA TYR A 14 -6.07 1.29 8.75
C TYR A 14 -7.51 1.24 8.23
N GLY A 15 -7.83 2.14 7.31
CA GLY A 15 -9.10 2.17 6.58
C GLY A 15 -8.84 2.11 5.07
N TYR A 16 -9.63 1.33 4.34
CA TYR A 16 -9.51 1.17 2.89
C TYR A 16 -10.90 1.04 2.26
N MET A 17 -11.10 1.65 1.11
CA MET A 17 -12.31 1.44 0.31
C MET A 17 -11.95 0.61 -0.92
N ASP A 18 -12.59 -0.52 -1.08
CA ASP A 18 -12.37 -1.40 -2.23
C ASP A 18 -13.26 -1.03 -3.43
N HIS A 19 -12.99 -1.64 -4.58
CA HIS A 19 -13.75 -1.42 -5.82
C HIS A 19 -15.20 -1.95 -5.75
N ASN A 20 -15.50 -2.79 -4.76
CA ASN A 20 -16.85 -3.31 -4.51
C ASN A 20 -17.65 -2.42 -3.54
N HIS A 21 -17.20 -1.17 -3.32
CA HIS A 21 -17.81 -0.19 -2.41
C HIS A 21 -17.88 -0.62 -0.95
N ARG A 22 -16.96 -1.48 -0.50
CA ARG A 22 -16.83 -1.88 0.90
C ARG A 22 -15.73 -1.08 1.57
N ILE A 23 -16.01 -0.57 2.77
CA ILE A 23 -15.01 0.06 3.63
C ILE A 23 -14.45 -0.99 4.57
N TRP A 24 -13.15 -1.24 4.47
CA TRP A 24 -12.37 -2.09 5.36
C TRP A 24 -11.91 -1.28 6.56
N LEU A 25 -12.29 -1.65 7.75
CA LEU A 25 -11.84 -1.05 9.00
C LEU A 25 -11.00 -2.09 9.74
N CYS A 26 -9.69 -1.93 9.64
CA CYS A 26 -8.75 -2.93 10.10
C CYS A 26 -8.20 -2.58 11.47
N SER A 27 -8.23 -3.52 12.40
CA SER A 27 -7.49 -3.52 13.63
C SER A 27 -6.52 -4.71 13.67
N ARG A 28 -5.70 -4.79 14.71
CA ARG A 28 -4.78 -5.92 14.88
C ARG A 28 -5.48 -7.27 14.98
N TYR A 29 -6.68 -7.31 15.54
CA TYR A 29 -7.37 -8.57 15.89
C TYR A 29 -8.65 -8.80 15.13
N SER A 30 -9.22 -7.77 14.51
CA SER A 30 -10.48 -7.86 13.80
C SER A 30 -10.53 -6.91 12.62
N ILE A 31 -11.34 -7.26 11.65
CA ILE A 31 -11.66 -6.44 10.47
C ILE A 31 -13.17 -6.31 10.41
N ALA A 32 -13.67 -5.10 10.18
CA ALA A 32 -15.05 -4.88 9.82
C ALA A 32 -15.12 -4.43 8.36
N LEU A 33 -15.99 -5.08 7.60
CA LEU A 33 -16.37 -4.68 6.25
C LEU A 33 -17.73 -3.99 6.33
N TYR A 34 -17.76 -2.74 5.91
CA TYR A 34 -18.99 -1.97 5.77
C TYR A 34 -19.32 -1.81 4.30
N ASP A 35 -20.45 -2.36 3.88
CA ASP A 35 -20.96 -2.16 2.53
C ASP A 35 -21.67 -0.80 2.46
N THR A 36 -21.18 0.08 1.60
CA THR A 36 -21.72 1.46 1.48
C THR A 36 -23.02 1.52 0.69
N GLN A 37 -23.40 0.46 -0.01
CA GLN A 37 -24.62 0.36 -0.80
C GLN A 37 -25.77 -0.19 0.03
N THR A 38 -25.52 -1.28 0.76
CA THR A 38 -26.55 -1.93 1.60
C THR A 38 -26.63 -1.35 3.02
N GLY A 39 -25.52 -0.79 3.50
CA GLY A 39 -25.37 -0.32 4.89
C GLY A 39 -25.08 -1.45 5.88
N GLU A 40 -24.86 -2.66 5.40
CA GLU A 40 -24.54 -3.82 6.24
C GLU A 40 -23.09 -3.78 6.71
N THR A 41 -22.86 -4.32 7.88
CA THR A 41 -21.51 -4.44 8.45
C THR A 41 -21.26 -5.89 8.84
N HIS A 42 -20.20 -6.45 8.28
CA HIS A 42 -19.72 -7.77 8.63
C HIS A 42 -18.41 -7.68 9.42
N GLN A 43 -18.26 -8.44 10.51
CA GLN A 43 -17.04 -8.49 11.29
C GLN A 43 -16.40 -9.88 11.20
N MET A 44 -15.10 -9.91 10.99
CA MET A 44 -14.30 -11.12 10.94
C MET A 44 -13.03 -11.00 11.78
N PRO A 45 -12.45 -12.11 12.26
CA PRO A 45 -11.12 -12.11 12.84
C PRO A 45 -10.07 -11.62 11.83
N ASN A 46 -9.06 -10.88 12.32
CA ASN A 46 -7.87 -10.59 11.51
C ASN A 46 -6.91 -11.78 11.63
N GLU A 47 -6.98 -12.71 10.70
CA GLU A 47 -6.17 -13.93 10.69
C GLU A 47 -4.66 -13.63 10.56
N LEU A 48 -4.28 -12.46 10.08
CA LEU A 48 -2.88 -12.02 10.02
C LEU A 48 -2.30 -11.73 11.42
N LYS A 49 -3.16 -11.50 12.42
CA LYS A 49 -2.78 -11.16 13.82
C LYS A 49 -1.72 -10.08 13.91
N SER A 50 -1.85 -9.10 13.02
CA SER A 50 -0.92 -8.00 12.83
C SER A 50 -1.67 -6.74 12.42
N SER A 51 -1.11 -5.57 12.73
CA SER A 51 -1.64 -4.31 12.19
C SER A 51 -1.41 -4.28 10.69
N ILE A 52 -2.45 -3.88 9.96
CA ILE A 52 -2.41 -3.67 8.51
C ILE A 52 -2.04 -2.22 8.29
N THR A 53 -1.11 -1.97 7.38
CA THR A 53 -0.58 -0.64 7.05
C THR A 53 -0.93 -0.20 5.63
N SER A 54 -1.23 -1.14 4.75
CA SER A 54 -1.69 -0.87 3.38
C SER A 54 -2.47 -2.05 2.83
N ILE A 55 -3.44 -1.79 1.96
CA ILE A 55 -4.23 -2.80 1.24
C ILE A 55 -4.25 -2.40 -0.23
N GLU A 56 -4.02 -3.37 -1.11
CA GLU A 56 -4.19 -3.23 -2.55
C GLU A 56 -5.08 -4.36 -3.07
N GLN A 57 -6.12 -4.00 -3.80
CA GLN A 57 -7.04 -4.96 -4.40
C GLN A 57 -6.50 -5.47 -5.73
N VAL A 58 -6.48 -6.78 -5.90
CA VAL A 58 -6.06 -7.45 -7.15
C VAL A 58 -7.26 -7.73 -8.04
N ASP A 59 -8.30 -8.30 -7.47
CA ASP A 59 -9.59 -8.58 -8.11
C ASP A 59 -10.72 -8.51 -7.07
N ASN A 60 -11.90 -9.03 -7.37
CA ASN A 60 -13.07 -8.93 -6.48
C ASN A 60 -12.84 -9.52 -5.09
N ASP A 61 -12.01 -10.55 -4.99
CA ASP A 61 -11.86 -11.34 -3.78
C ASP A 61 -10.40 -11.43 -3.27
N HIS A 62 -9.43 -11.02 -4.09
CA HIS A 62 -8.01 -11.11 -3.74
C HIS A 62 -7.39 -9.76 -3.44
N PHE A 63 -6.57 -9.74 -2.38
CA PHE A 63 -5.93 -8.52 -1.88
C PHE A 63 -4.48 -8.80 -1.46
N PHE A 64 -3.62 -7.81 -1.67
CA PHE A 64 -2.36 -7.73 -0.96
C PHE A 64 -2.54 -6.89 0.29
N MET A 65 -2.04 -7.37 1.42
CA MET A 65 -2.08 -6.66 2.69
C MET A 65 -0.67 -6.52 3.25
N ALA A 66 -0.26 -5.28 3.48
CA ALA A 66 0.98 -4.96 4.16
C ALA A 66 0.81 -5.07 5.67
N THR A 67 1.77 -5.67 6.32
CA THR A 67 1.86 -5.80 7.76
C THR A 67 3.28 -5.51 8.24
N ASN A 68 3.47 -5.37 9.55
CA ASN A 68 4.82 -5.27 10.11
C ASN A 68 5.64 -6.57 9.99
N LYS A 69 5.03 -7.66 9.50
CA LYS A 69 5.66 -8.97 9.28
C LYS A 69 5.85 -9.32 7.81
N GLY A 70 5.65 -8.35 6.91
CA GLY A 70 5.74 -8.53 5.47
C GLY A 70 4.41 -8.37 4.74
N VAL A 71 4.40 -8.67 3.46
CA VAL A 71 3.20 -8.69 2.61
C VAL A 71 2.51 -10.03 2.73
N ARG A 72 1.18 -10.00 2.77
CA ARG A 72 0.34 -11.20 2.67
C ARG A 72 -0.61 -11.07 1.49
N TYR A 73 -0.73 -12.15 0.74
CA TYR A 73 -1.75 -12.31 -0.27
C TYR A 73 -2.91 -13.05 0.35
N VAL A 74 -4.10 -12.47 0.27
CA VAL A 74 -5.28 -13.01 0.93
C VAL A 74 -6.45 -13.09 -0.04
N LYS A 75 -7.32 -14.08 0.19
CA LYS A 75 -8.61 -14.23 -0.47
C LYS A 75 -9.71 -13.97 0.55
N LEU A 76 -10.68 -13.15 0.19
CA LEU A 76 -11.92 -13.00 0.94
C LEU A 76 -12.93 -14.01 0.43
N GLU A 77 -13.28 -15.01 1.23
CA GLU A 77 -14.23 -16.05 0.86
C GLU A 77 -15.15 -16.38 2.04
N ASN A 78 -16.46 -16.41 1.78
CA ASN A 78 -17.48 -16.65 2.81
C ASN A 78 -17.30 -15.76 4.06
N GLU A 79 -17.03 -14.47 3.82
CA GLU A 79 -16.84 -13.47 4.87
C GLU A 79 -15.65 -13.76 5.82
N ALA A 80 -14.68 -14.52 5.36
CA ALA A 80 -13.45 -14.84 6.07
C ALA A 80 -12.20 -14.59 5.20
N LEU A 81 -11.10 -14.21 5.83
CA LEU A 81 -9.82 -14.08 5.15
C LEU A 81 -9.08 -15.42 5.13
N GLN A 82 -8.69 -15.84 3.95
CA GLN A 82 -7.81 -16.98 3.73
C GLN A 82 -6.44 -16.47 3.27
N ILE A 83 -5.36 -16.88 3.94
CA ILE A 83 -4.00 -16.55 3.51
C ILE A 83 -3.62 -17.48 2.36
N VAL A 84 -3.27 -16.89 1.22
CA VAL A 84 -2.75 -17.62 0.06
C VAL A 84 -1.23 -17.51 0.08
N PRO A 85 -0.49 -18.63 0.24
CA PRO A 85 0.97 -18.59 0.31
C PRO A 85 1.59 -18.06 -0.99
N LEU A 86 2.53 -17.11 -0.86
CA LEU A 86 3.37 -16.62 -1.95
C LEU A 86 4.82 -16.52 -1.44
N GLU A 87 5.57 -17.61 -1.52
CA GLU A 87 6.92 -17.75 -1.00
C GLU A 87 7.88 -16.59 -1.33
N PRO A 88 7.89 -16.02 -2.56
CA PRO A 88 8.82 -14.94 -2.87
C PRO A 88 8.62 -13.68 -2.03
N LEU A 89 7.39 -13.39 -1.58
CA LEU A 89 7.10 -12.23 -0.73
C LEU A 89 7.60 -12.41 0.69
N ASP A 90 7.67 -13.65 1.19
CA ASP A 90 8.20 -13.95 2.52
C ASP A 90 9.72 -13.73 2.62
N LYS A 91 10.41 -13.60 1.48
CA LYS A 91 11.85 -13.27 1.42
C LYS A 91 12.14 -11.79 1.65
N ILE A 92 11.13 -10.92 1.57
CA ILE A 92 11.29 -9.50 1.89
C ILE A 92 11.28 -9.35 3.41
N GLN A 93 12.44 -9.48 4.03
CA GLN A 93 12.62 -9.30 5.48
C GLN A 93 12.72 -7.82 5.82
N ALA A 94 11.60 -7.11 5.70
CA ALA A 94 11.47 -5.70 6.04
C ALA A 94 10.06 -5.41 6.55
N GLN A 95 9.94 -4.36 7.36
CA GLN A 95 8.64 -3.78 7.66
C GLN A 95 8.10 -3.13 6.38
N ILE A 96 6.89 -3.48 6.00
CA ILE A 96 6.23 -2.93 4.82
C ILE A 96 5.43 -1.70 5.22
N SER A 97 5.68 -0.60 4.54
CA SER A 97 5.07 0.70 4.85
C SER A 97 4.05 1.15 3.79
N ALA A 98 4.25 0.77 2.52
CA ALA A 98 3.36 1.15 1.44
C ALA A 98 3.25 0.03 0.38
N LEU A 99 2.09 -0.06 -0.26
CA LEU A 99 1.86 -0.92 -1.43
C LEU A 99 1.24 -0.10 -2.56
N HIS A 100 1.48 -0.54 -3.78
CA HIS A 100 0.71 -0.16 -4.96
C HIS A 100 0.66 -1.31 -5.95
N PHE A 101 -0.54 -1.76 -6.32
CA PHE A 101 -0.75 -2.80 -7.32
C PHE A 101 -1.14 -2.18 -8.67
N HIS A 102 -0.29 -2.36 -9.67
CA HIS A 102 -0.53 -1.88 -11.02
C HIS A 102 -1.22 -2.97 -11.85
N GLN A 103 -2.52 -2.80 -12.10
CA GLN A 103 -3.39 -3.78 -12.73
C GLN A 103 -2.91 -4.22 -14.13
N GLU A 104 -2.54 -3.27 -15.01
CA GLU A 104 -2.18 -3.59 -16.38
C GLU A 104 -0.93 -4.48 -16.46
N SER A 105 0.10 -4.15 -15.70
CA SER A 105 1.34 -4.94 -15.67
C SER A 105 1.29 -6.14 -14.74
N GLN A 106 0.26 -6.24 -13.88
CA GLN A 106 0.13 -7.27 -12.83
C GLN A 106 1.35 -7.29 -11.91
N ARG A 107 1.80 -6.10 -11.50
CA ARG A 107 2.95 -5.92 -10.61
C ARG A 107 2.56 -5.24 -9.31
N LEU A 108 3.08 -5.76 -8.22
CA LEU A 108 2.97 -5.14 -6.90
C LEU A 108 4.28 -4.40 -6.60
N PHE A 109 4.18 -3.11 -6.34
CA PHE A 109 5.28 -2.28 -5.83
C PHE A 109 5.16 -2.21 -4.31
N ILE A 110 6.27 -2.50 -3.63
CA ILE A 110 6.33 -2.72 -2.18
C ILE A 110 7.34 -1.73 -1.61
N GLY A 111 6.84 -0.74 -0.90
CA GLY A 111 7.65 0.21 -0.15
C GLY A 111 7.94 -0.31 1.25
N THR A 112 9.16 -0.15 1.68
CA THR A 112 9.65 -0.68 2.94
C THR A 112 10.16 0.41 3.87
N PHE A 113 10.32 0.03 5.13
CA PHE A 113 11.11 0.78 6.07
C PHE A 113 12.59 0.42 5.87
N GLU A 114 13.41 1.38 5.45
CA GLU A 114 14.87 1.26 5.30
C GLU A 114 15.39 0.13 4.39
N LYS A 115 14.63 -0.29 3.37
CA LYS A 115 15.12 -1.24 2.34
C LYS A 115 14.66 -0.89 0.91
N GLY A 116 14.21 0.34 0.70
CA GLY A 116 13.79 0.83 -0.61
C GLY A 116 12.47 0.24 -1.12
N VAL A 117 12.37 0.12 -2.43
CA VAL A 117 11.17 -0.35 -3.13
C VAL A 117 11.46 -1.64 -3.88
N PHE A 118 10.59 -2.63 -3.72
CA PHE A 118 10.61 -3.87 -4.48
C PHE A 118 9.47 -3.91 -5.49
N ALA A 119 9.70 -4.56 -6.63
CA ALA A 119 8.66 -4.89 -7.61
C ALA A 119 8.50 -6.40 -7.71
N TYR A 120 7.29 -6.88 -7.44
CA TYR A 120 6.90 -8.27 -7.54
C TYR A 120 5.95 -8.48 -8.71
N ASP A 121 6.24 -9.42 -9.60
CA ASP A 121 5.38 -9.82 -10.71
C ASP A 121 4.52 -11.02 -10.29
N ILE A 122 3.19 -10.82 -10.28
CA ILE A 122 2.25 -11.86 -9.82
C ILE A 122 2.16 -13.02 -10.81
N ARG A 123 2.30 -12.75 -12.13
CA ARG A 123 2.25 -13.80 -13.17
C ARG A 123 3.46 -14.70 -13.12
N GLN A 124 4.64 -14.11 -12.86
CA GLN A 124 5.91 -14.84 -12.76
C GLN A 124 6.18 -15.35 -11.35
N GLN A 125 5.39 -14.91 -10.37
CA GLN A 125 5.54 -15.21 -8.94
C GLN A 125 6.97 -14.98 -8.43
N ARG A 126 7.57 -13.84 -8.80
CA ARG A 126 8.93 -13.49 -8.38
C ARG A 126 9.12 -11.99 -8.19
N ILE A 127 10.09 -11.65 -7.35
CA ILE A 127 10.62 -10.29 -7.29
C ILE A 127 11.44 -10.05 -8.55
N ILE A 128 11.05 -9.06 -9.35
CA ILE A 128 11.68 -8.74 -10.62
C ILE A 128 12.72 -7.61 -10.49
N HIS A 129 12.50 -6.71 -9.55
CA HIS A 129 13.38 -5.59 -9.27
C HIS A 129 13.42 -5.26 -7.78
N SER A 130 14.54 -4.69 -7.34
CA SER A 130 14.69 -4.02 -6.06
C SER A 130 15.41 -2.70 -6.28
N ASN A 131 14.79 -1.60 -5.87
CA ASN A 131 15.42 -0.29 -5.85
C ASN A 131 15.99 -0.04 -4.45
N THR A 132 17.30 0.13 -4.36
CA THR A 132 18.02 0.38 -3.10
C THR A 132 18.47 1.83 -2.95
N ASP A 133 18.21 2.70 -3.95
CA ASP A 133 18.57 4.13 -3.88
C ASP A 133 17.84 4.85 -2.75
N LEU A 134 16.68 4.29 -2.35
CA LEU A 134 15.83 4.77 -1.25
C LEU A 134 15.93 3.88 -0.01
N SER A 135 17.02 3.12 0.17
CA SER A 135 17.16 2.13 1.26
C SER A 135 17.33 2.75 2.65
N ASP A 136 17.73 4.01 2.73
CA ASP A 136 18.03 4.65 4.01
C ASP A 136 16.84 5.45 4.56
N VAL A 137 15.68 5.36 3.91
CA VAL A 137 14.48 6.11 4.30
C VAL A 137 13.24 5.22 4.31
N ASN A 138 12.24 5.63 5.08
CA ASN A 138 10.92 5.02 5.04
C ASN A 138 10.16 5.47 3.78
N ILE A 139 9.56 4.53 3.08
CA ILE A 139 8.64 4.78 1.97
C ILE A 139 7.25 5.01 2.54
N ALA A 140 6.82 6.26 2.64
CA ALA A 140 5.55 6.60 3.25
C ALA A 140 4.35 6.27 2.35
N ARG A 141 4.45 6.53 1.03
CA ARG A 141 3.40 6.27 0.05
C ARG A 141 3.96 5.96 -1.33
N ILE A 142 3.19 5.17 -2.08
CA ILE A 142 3.40 4.90 -3.50
C ILE A 142 2.10 5.25 -4.23
N LYS A 143 2.17 6.10 -5.26
CA LYS A 143 1.02 6.50 -6.07
C LYS A 143 1.38 6.49 -7.56
N PRO A 144 0.46 6.06 -8.46
CA PRO A 144 0.72 6.17 -9.90
C PRO A 144 0.74 7.65 -10.31
N LEU A 145 1.79 8.06 -11.02
CA LEU A 145 1.87 9.38 -11.67
C LEU A 145 1.26 9.31 -13.07
N ASN A 146 1.55 8.23 -13.77
CA ASN A 146 1.04 7.92 -15.11
C ASN A 146 1.16 6.41 -15.36
N GLN A 147 0.98 5.96 -16.61
CA GLN A 147 1.00 4.54 -16.99
C GLN A 147 2.37 3.85 -16.81
N THR A 148 3.45 4.59 -16.64
CA THR A 148 4.81 4.04 -16.58
C THR A 148 5.62 4.47 -15.37
N GLU A 149 5.11 5.42 -14.60
CA GLU A 149 5.84 6.05 -13.50
C GLU A 149 5.00 6.11 -12.21
N LEU A 150 5.67 5.91 -11.10
CA LEU A 150 5.14 6.05 -9.74
C LEU A 150 5.77 7.24 -9.03
N LEU A 151 5.00 7.93 -8.21
CA LEU A 151 5.51 8.83 -7.19
C LEU A 151 5.72 8.08 -5.87
N ILE A 152 6.88 8.30 -5.28
CA ILE A 152 7.30 7.71 -4.02
C ILE A 152 7.49 8.83 -3.01
N ALA A 153 6.61 8.88 -2.01
CA ALA A 153 6.82 9.75 -0.85
C ALA A 153 7.79 9.10 0.12
N THR A 154 8.75 9.87 0.60
CA THR A 154 9.75 9.39 1.56
C THR A 154 9.80 10.24 2.82
N GLU A 155 10.16 9.62 3.93
CA GLU A 155 10.50 10.34 5.15
C GLU A 155 12.00 10.70 5.14
N GLY A 156 12.33 11.86 4.57
CA GLY A 156 13.68 12.41 4.59
C GLY A 156 14.30 12.77 3.24
N MET A 157 13.84 12.17 2.12
CA MET A 157 14.38 12.44 0.79
C MET A 157 13.38 13.13 -0.17
N GLY A 158 12.22 13.59 0.34
CA GLY A 158 11.22 14.25 -0.49
C GLY A 158 10.39 13.27 -1.33
N ILE A 159 10.00 13.69 -2.53
CA ILE A 159 9.24 12.87 -3.48
C ILE A 159 10.18 12.43 -4.60
N HIS A 160 10.22 11.14 -4.85
CA HIS A 160 10.95 10.54 -5.95
C HIS A 160 9.98 10.00 -7.00
N LYS A 161 10.48 9.86 -8.21
CA LYS A 161 9.79 9.21 -9.32
C LYS A 161 10.48 7.89 -9.63
N ILE A 162 9.73 6.81 -9.76
CA ILE A 162 10.25 5.49 -10.15
C ILE A 162 9.60 5.07 -11.47
N ASN A 163 10.42 4.68 -12.43
CA ASN A 163 9.94 4.03 -13.63
C ASN A 163 9.55 2.57 -13.32
N MET A 164 8.31 2.18 -13.65
CA MET A 164 7.76 0.87 -13.31
C MET A 164 8.46 -0.31 -13.99
N ASN A 165 9.15 -0.08 -15.12
CA ASN A 165 9.81 -1.15 -15.85
C ASN A 165 11.25 -1.39 -15.39
N SER A 166 12.00 -0.32 -15.12
CA SER A 166 13.40 -0.40 -14.70
C SER A 166 13.60 -0.36 -13.19
N CYS A 167 12.59 0.13 -12.45
CA CYS A 167 12.68 0.45 -11.02
C CYS A 167 13.80 1.44 -10.66
N ILE A 168 14.26 2.23 -11.62
CA ILE A 168 15.21 3.32 -11.39
C ILE A 168 14.45 4.49 -10.79
N SER A 169 14.97 5.05 -9.71
CA SER A 169 14.42 6.23 -9.05
C SER A 169 15.21 7.49 -9.43
N GLU A 170 14.50 8.62 -9.45
CA GLU A 170 15.09 9.94 -9.55
C GLU A 170 14.34 10.94 -8.65
N PRO A 171 15.02 11.95 -8.09
CA PRO A 171 14.36 13.01 -7.34
C PRO A 171 13.33 13.72 -8.24
N TYR A 172 12.13 13.94 -7.72
CA TYR A 172 11.05 14.64 -8.45
C TYR A 172 10.74 15.99 -7.80
N ILE A 173 10.44 15.99 -6.50
CA ILE A 173 10.28 17.19 -5.71
C ILE A 173 11.05 16.99 -4.41
N VAL A 174 12.08 17.84 -4.23
CA VAL A 174 12.91 17.83 -3.02
C VAL A 174 13.03 19.25 -2.50
N SER A 175 13.05 19.46 -1.19
CA SER A 175 13.35 20.77 -0.64
C SER A 175 14.84 21.06 -0.80
N SER A 176 15.19 22.23 -1.31
CA SER A 176 16.55 22.72 -1.32
C SER A 176 16.65 24.04 -0.57
N TYR A 177 17.76 24.25 0.13
CA TYR A 177 18.03 25.53 0.84
C TYR A 177 18.10 26.74 -0.10
N LYS A 178 18.05 26.53 -1.42
CA LYS A 178 18.31 27.57 -2.43
C LYS A 178 17.08 27.98 -3.23
N SER A 179 15.94 27.26 -3.12
CA SER A 179 14.73 27.61 -3.86
C SER A 179 13.63 28.10 -2.93
N HIS A 180 13.04 29.25 -3.27
CA HIS A 180 12.00 29.90 -2.47
C HIS A 180 10.59 29.34 -2.68
N ASN A 181 10.41 28.32 -3.56
CA ASN A 181 9.11 27.80 -4.00
C ASN A 181 8.96 26.29 -3.85
N GLU A 182 9.80 25.63 -3.08
CA GLU A 182 9.76 24.18 -2.90
C GLU A 182 9.32 23.80 -1.49
N MET A 183 9.07 22.51 -1.28
CA MET A 183 8.59 21.99 -0.02
C MET A 183 9.46 22.46 1.17
N ASN A 184 8.82 22.76 2.28
CA ASN A 184 9.50 23.15 3.52
C ASN A 184 10.19 21.99 4.24
N SER A 185 9.95 20.75 3.80
CA SER A 185 10.50 19.53 4.41
C SER A 185 10.61 18.41 3.38
N ASN A 186 11.62 17.57 3.53
CA ASN A 186 11.75 16.31 2.79
C ASN A 186 11.03 15.13 3.47
N ASN A 187 10.38 15.35 4.62
CA ASN A 187 9.54 14.35 5.27
C ASN A 187 8.14 14.41 4.70
N ILE A 188 7.78 13.46 3.86
CA ILE A 188 6.50 13.39 3.18
C ILE A 188 5.71 12.19 3.70
N ASN A 189 4.59 12.47 4.35
CA ASN A 189 3.75 11.42 4.96
C ASN A 189 2.70 10.88 4.01
N ASP A 190 2.22 11.70 3.05
CA ASP A 190 1.20 11.28 2.09
C ASP A 190 1.28 12.09 0.79
N ILE A 191 0.74 11.52 -0.30
CA ILE A 191 0.60 12.16 -1.61
C ILE A 191 -0.85 11.96 -2.06
N TYR A 192 -1.45 13.04 -2.53
CA TYR A 192 -2.70 13.01 -3.27
C TYR A 192 -2.45 13.53 -4.69
N ILE A 193 -2.94 12.80 -5.68
CA ILE A 193 -2.89 13.19 -7.10
C ILE A 193 -4.31 13.56 -7.50
N ASP A 194 -4.49 14.81 -7.93
CA ASP A 194 -5.77 15.29 -8.47
C ASP A 194 -5.85 14.92 -9.95
N GLU A 195 -6.82 14.08 -10.32
CA GLU A 195 -7.03 13.62 -11.68
C GLU A 195 -7.78 14.65 -12.56
N GLU A 196 -8.25 15.76 -11.98
CA GLU A 196 -9.04 16.77 -12.69
C GLU A 196 -8.22 17.87 -13.39
N LYS A 197 -6.90 17.66 -13.62
CA LYS A 197 -6.06 18.65 -14.31
C LYS A 197 -5.28 18.06 -15.47
#